data_d635555a6eaacb6970f44f6f378259fa
#
_entry.id   d635555a6eaacb6970f44f6f378259fa
#
_cell.length_a   1.000
_cell.length_b   1.000
_cell.length_c   1.000
_cell.angle_alpha   90.00
_cell.angle_beta   90.00
_cell.angle_gamma   90.00
#
_symmetry.space_group_name_H-M   'P 1'
#
loop_
_entity.id
_entity.type
_entity.pdbx_description
1 polymer ?
#
loop_
_entity_poly.entity_id
_entity_poly.type
_entity_poly.pdbx_seq_one_letter_code
_entity_poly.pdbx_strand_id
1 'polypeptide(L)'
;SYTRGNPDLTPAFYNAVQFSATIKKWDIYYNYEYIPNMIHYVTFIDDENPLVKYSMPMNSSSITGHIAGFTREFDITKWWNLSADLMLRNRKTRYEESGVKKAYRSTAYFADITNHFTFGNTSGGEISFYGETAEKIDDKTVFPVYSIGAKVYQYILKKKFLLKLSANQIVSKLRSNRIDKEIYQSRSRFLTDQTAFIFSIQYNFRSAKDVRVKRIQKIQAVQKQEEKE
;
A
#
# COMPACT_ATOMS: atom_id res chain seq x y z
N SER A 1 -12.34 -9.36 -29.63
CA SER A 1 -11.72 -10.29 -28.66
C SER A 1 -12.72 -10.65 -27.58
N TYR A 2 -12.70 -11.88 -27.11
CA TYR A 2 -13.54 -12.38 -26.04
C TYR A 2 -12.71 -13.21 -25.04
N THR A 3 -13.29 -13.54 -23.88
CA THR A 3 -12.67 -14.40 -22.87
C THR A 3 -13.30 -15.78 -22.92
N ARG A 4 -12.46 -16.81 -22.95
CA ARG A 4 -12.87 -18.21 -22.91
C ARG A 4 -12.53 -18.80 -21.54
N GLY A 5 -13.42 -19.62 -20.98
CA GLY A 5 -13.14 -20.36 -19.75
C GLY A 5 -12.14 -21.50 -19.99
N ASN A 6 -11.42 -21.88 -18.94
CA ASN A 6 -10.54 -23.06 -18.95
C ASN A 6 -10.99 -24.03 -17.85
N PRO A 7 -11.56 -25.19 -18.17
CA PRO A 7 -11.99 -26.17 -17.19
C PRO A 7 -10.84 -26.88 -16.47
N ASP A 8 -9.62 -26.84 -17.01
CA ASP A 8 -8.44 -27.49 -16.47
C ASP A 8 -7.65 -26.63 -15.48
N LEU A 9 -8.23 -25.50 -15.02
CA LEU A 9 -7.60 -24.65 -14.03
C LEU A 9 -7.44 -25.37 -12.70
N THR A 10 -6.23 -25.32 -12.18
CA THR A 10 -5.91 -25.77 -10.82
C THR A 10 -5.74 -24.57 -9.86
N PRO A 11 -6.00 -24.74 -8.56
CA PRO A 11 -5.76 -23.69 -7.60
C PRO A 11 -4.29 -23.22 -7.58
N ALA A 12 -4.07 -21.93 -7.49
CA ALA A 12 -2.77 -21.37 -7.21
C ALA A 12 -2.59 -21.22 -5.69
N PHE A 13 -1.42 -21.62 -5.18
CA PHE A 13 -1.11 -21.54 -3.76
C PHE A 13 -0.13 -20.39 -3.51
N TYR A 14 -0.46 -19.57 -2.52
CA TYR A 14 0.44 -18.54 -2.01
C TYR A 14 1.21 -19.08 -0.82
N ASN A 15 2.53 -19.17 -0.97
CA ASN A 15 3.45 -19.55 0.11
C ASN A 15 4.27 -18.35 0.50
N ALA A 16 4.31 -18.04 1.79
CA ALA A 16 5.10 -16.92 2.30
C ALA A 16 5.77 -17.26 3.62
N VAL A 17 6.96 -16.71 3.80
CA VAL A 17 7.68 -16.72 5.09
C VAL A 17 8.00 -15.26 5.42
N GLN A 18 7.55 -14.82 6.59
CA GLN A 18 7.75 -13.45 7.04
C GLN A 18 8.59 -13.43 8.32
N PHE A 19 9.57 -12.53 8.35
CA PHE A 19 10.33 -12.17 9.54
C PHE A 19 10.10 -10.71 9.84
N SER A 20 9.89 -10.38 11.12
CA SER A 20 9.83 -9.01 11.58
C SER A 20 10.54 -8.88 12.91
N ALA A 21 11.16 -7.74 13.13
CA ALA A 21 11.84 -7.42 14.39
C ALA A 21 11.71 -5.93 14.70
N THR A 22 11.41 -5.63 15.96
CA THR A 22 11.47 -4.27 16.49
C THR A 22 12.75 -4.13 17.30
N ILE A 23 13.68 -3.31 16.82
CA ILE A 23 14.96 -3.05 17.47
C ILE A 23 15.02 -1.55 17.80
N LYS A 24 14.91 -1.21 19.09
CA LYS A 24 14.75 0.16 19.56
C LYS A 24 13.50 0.80 18.94
N LYS A 25 13.65 1.75 18.01
CA LYS A 25 12.54 2.41 17.31
C LYS A 25 12.48 2.00 15.82
N TRP A 26 13.17 0.94 15.42
CA TRP A 26 13.15 0.42 14.07
C TRP A 26 12.26 -0.81 14.00
N ASP A 27 11.23 -0.76 13.18
CA ASP A 27 10.46 -1.93 12.80
C ASP A 27 10.98 -2.39 11.44
N ILE A 28 11.66 -3.52 11.42
CA ILE A 28 12.28 -4.08 10.24
C ILE A 28 11.51 -5.34 9.86
N TYR A 29 11.25 -5.52 8.58
CA TYR A 29 10.57 -6.70 8.09
C TYR A 29 11.20 -7.23 6.81
N TYR A 30 11.06 -8.53 6.63
CA TYR A 30 11.41 -9.24 5.41
C TYR A 30 10.34 -10.29 5.13
N ASN A 31 9.89 -10.35 3.88
CA ASN A 31 8.94 -11.34 3.41
C ASN A 31 9.49 -12.02 2.15
N TYR A 32 9.50 -13.35 2.16
CA TYR A 32 9.71 -14.18 0.99
C TYR A 32 8.37 -14.73 0.53
N GLU A 33 8.05 -14.60 -0.75
CA GLU A 33 6.84 -15.12 -1.35
C GLU A 33 7.15 -16.06 -2.51
N TYR A 34 6.39 -17.14 -2.62
CA TYR A 34 6.45 -18.05 -3.74
C TYR A 34 5.03 -18.50 -4.13
N ILE A 35 4.65 -18.22 -5.37
CA ILE A 35 3.35 -18.57 -5.93
C ILE A 35 3.58 -19.46 -7.14
N PRO A 36 3.56 -20.80 -6.99
CA PRO A 36 3.57 -21.72 -8.12
C PRO A 36 2.21 -21.73 -8.81
N ASN A 37 2.19 -22.11 -10.06
CA ASN A 37 0.97 -22.31 -10.84
C ASN A 37 0.01 -21.12 -10.81
N MET A 38 0.54 -19.92 -10.78
CA MET A 38 -0.27 -18.69 -10.79
C MET A 38 -1.11 -18.64 -12.08
N ILE A 39 -2.36 -18.25 -11.92
CA ILE A 39 -3.28 -18.10 -13.05
C ILE A 39 -2.94 -16.79 -13.79
N HIS A 40 -2.67 -16.93 -15.07
CA HIS A 40 -2.34 -15.83 -15.97
C HIS A 40 -3.24 -15.90 -17.21
N TYR A 41 -3.65 -14.74 -17.74
CA TYR A 41 -4.44 -14.69 -18.97
C TYR A 41 -3.53 -14.71 -20.19
N VAL A 42 -3.58 -15.82 -20.93
CA VAL A 42 -2.87 -16.00 -22.20
C VAL A 42 -3.80 -15.62 -23.34
N THR A 43 -3.28 -14.86 -24.32
CA THR A 43 -4.05 -14.50 -25.50
C THR A 43 -3.72 -15.45 -26.64
N PHE A 44 -4.75 -16.01 -27.22
CA PHE A 44 -4.68 -16.92 -28.37
C PHE A 44 -5.29 -16.25 -29.60
N ILE A 45 -4.85 -16.69 -30.77
CA ILE A 45 -5.49 -16.41 -32.03
C ILE A 45 -6.42 -17.59 -32.30
N ASP A 46 -7.62 -17.32 -32.75
CA ASP A 46 -8.59 -18.35 -33.10
C ASP A 46 -8.11 -19.12 -34.35
N ASP A 47 -8.14 -20.45 -34.29
CA ASP A 47 -7.64 -21.31 -35.36
C ASP A 47 -8.49 -21.21 -36.63
N GLU A 48 -9.81 -20.96 -36.47
CA GLU A 48 -10.74 -20.87 -37.60
C GLU A 48 -10.77 -19.44 -38.19
N ASN A 49 -10.50 -18.42 -37.39
CA ASN A 49 -10.50 -17.03 -37.83
C ASN A 49 -9.33 -16.27 -37.22
N PRO A 50 -8.21 -16.10 -37.95
CA PRO A 50 -7.02 -15.40 -37.46
C PRO A 50 -7.23 -13.93 -37.07
N LEU A 51 -8.33 -13.30 -37.45
CA LEU A 51 -8.70 -11.95 -37.05
C LEU A 51 -9.33 -11.92 -35.67
N VAL A 52 -9.74 -13.06 -35.13
CA VAL A 52 -10.37 -13.20 -33.83
C VAL A 52 -9.31 -13.59 -32.80
N LYS A 53 -9.29 -12.86 -31.68
CA LYS A 53 -8.43 -13.15 -30.53
C LYS A 53 -9.29 -13.41 -29.32
N TYR A 54 -8.89 -14.41 -28.52
CA TYR A 54 -9.50 -14.67 -27.25
C TYR A 54 -8.44 -14.79 -26.14
N SER A 55 -8.83 -14.47 -24.90
CA SER A 55 -7.99 -14.64 -23.73
C SER A 55 -8.54 -15.77 -22.88
N MET A 56 -7.66 -16.63 -22.41
CA MET A 56 -8.03 -17.77 -21.56
C MET A 56 -7.12 -17.79 -20.31
N PRO A 57 -7.68 -18.01 -19.11
CA PRO A 57 -6.87 -18.16 -17.90
C PRO A 57 -6.13 -19.51 -17.92
N MET A 58 -4.85 -19.50 -17.57
CA MET A 58 -4.00 -20.69 -17.55
C MET A 58 -3.07 -20.68 -16.33
N ASN A 59 -2.77 -21.86 -15.79
CA ASN A 59 -1.75 -22.05 -14.75
C ASN A 59 -0.34 -22.10 -15.38
N SER A 60 0.06 -21.02 -16.03
CA SER A 60 1.29 -20.98 -16.84
C SER A 60 2.38 -20.10 -16.25
N SER A 61 2.21 -19.59 -15.02
CA SER A 61 3.17 -18.69 -14.43
C SER A 61 3.56 -19.05 -12.99
N SER A 62 4.69 -18.51 -12.53
CA SER A 62 5.11 -18.56 -11.14
C SER A 62 5.77 -17.24 -10.73
N ILE A 63 5.58 -16.86 -9.48
CA ILE A 63 6.19 -15.68 -8.89
C ILE A 63 7.09 -16.10 -7.73
N THR A 64 8.29 -15.54 -7.70
CA THR A 64 9.17 -15.55 -6.53
C THR A 64 9.44 -14.09 -6.18
N GLY A 65 9.17 -13.70 -4.93
CA GLY A 65 9.32 -12.34 -4.44
C GLY A 65 10.12 -12.24 -3.16
N HIS A 66 10.84 -11.14 -3.03
CA HIS A 66 11.54 -10.72 -1.82
C HIS A 66 11.10 -9.29 -1.52
N ILE A 67 10.56 -9.06 -0.34
CA ILE A 67 10.14 -7.76 0.14
C ILE A 67 10.90 -7.49 1.42
N ALA A 68 11.62 -6.39 1.47
CA ALA A 68 12.33 -5.95 2.66
C ALA A 68 12.04 -4.47 2.91
N GLY A 69 11.87 -4.10 4.16
CA GLY A 69 11.61 -2.72 4.50
C GLY A 69 11.78 -2.44 5.97
N PHE A 70 11.62 -1.17 6.29
CA PHE A 70 11.59 -0.70 7.66
C PHE A 70 10.67 0.50 7.82
N THR A 71 10.12 0.60 9.02
CA THR A 71 9.38 1.78 9.48
C THR A 71 10.11 2.37 10.67
N ARG A 72 10.21 3.69 10.72
CA ARG A 72 10.79 4.39 11.85
C ARG A 72 10.19 5.78 12.05
N GLU A 73 10.02 6.15 13.32
CA GLU A 73 9.74 7.51 13.73
C GLU A 73 11.01 8.18 14.26
N PHE A 74 11.24 9.43 13.83
CA PHE A 74 12.36 10.27 14.22
C PHE A 74 11.83 11.52 14.93
N ASP A 75 12.17 11.69 16.18
CA ASP A 75 11.93 12.93 16.92
C ASP A 75 13.02 13.95 16.56
N ILE A 76 12.81 14.72 15.48
CA ILE A 76 13.79 15.68 14.96
C ILE A 76 13.92 16.84 15.95
N THR A 77 12.78 17.36 16.40
CA THR A 77 12.70 18.36 17.46
C THR A 77 11.48 18.08 18.35
N LYS A 78 11.25 18.89 19.39
CA LYS A 78 10.04 18.77 20.23
C LYS A 78 8.73 19.07 19.49
N TRP A 79 8.81 19.75 18.36
CA TRP A 79 7.66 20.15 17.57
C TRP A 79 7.63 19.53 16.17
N TRP A 80 8.67 18.77 15.79
CA TRP A 80 8.76 18.10 14.50
C TRP A 80 9.15 16.63 14.67
N ASN A 81 8.24 15.76 14.25
CA ASN A 81 8.44 14.31 14.15
C ASN A 81 8.34 13.90 12.69
N LEU A 82 9.21 12.99 12.26
CA LEU A 82 9.23 12.40 10.93
C LEU A 82 8.93 10.91 11.05
N SER A 83 7.91 10.41 10.35
CA SER A 83 7.68 8.99 10.13
C SER A 83 8.12 8.61 8.72
N ALA A 84 8.90 7.55 8.61
CA ALA A 84 9.35 7.02 7.32
C ALA A 84 9.10 5.52 7.26
N ASP A 85 8.42 5.09 6.21
CA ASP A 85 8.29 3.69 5.79
C ASP A 85 8.97 3.54 4.43
N LEU A 86 10.04 2.73 4.37
CA LEU A 86 10.79 2.48 3.15
C LEU A 86 10.76 0.98 2.86
N MET A 87 10.40 0.61 1.64
CA MET A 87 10.30 -0.78 1.21
C MET A 87 10.96 -0.99 -0.16
N LEU A 88 11.64 -2.11 -0.28
CA LEU A 88 12.16 -2.65 -1.52
C LEU A 88 11.41 -3.95 -1.83
N ARG A 89 10.93 -4.08 -3.06
CA ARG A 89 10.35 -5.32 -3.58
C ARG A 89 11.15 -5.78 -4.79
N ASN A 90 11.74 -6.98 -4.71
CA ASN A 90 12.33 -7.68 -5.85
C ASN A 90 11.44 -8.86 -6.20
N ARG A 91 11.00 -8.94 -7.45
CA ARG A 91 10.10 -10.00 -7.91
C ARG A 91 10.65 -10.60 -9.20
N LYS A 92 10.60 -11.93 -9.28
CA LYS A 92 10.88 -12.70 -10.48
C LYS A 92 9.62 -13.44 -10.88
N THR A 93 9.08 -13.10 -12.06
CA THR A 93 7.97 -13.84 -12.67
C THR A 93 8.51 -14.70 -13.80
N ARG A 94 8.06 -15.95 -13.83
CA ARG A 94 8.28 -16.87 -14.94
C ARG A 94 6.94 -17.27 -15.50
N TYR A 95 6.78 -17.27 -16.79
CA TYR A 95 5.56 -17.72 -17.44
C TYR A 95 5.87 -18.34 -18.79
N GLU A 96 4.92 -19.14 -19.29
CA GLU A 96 4.96 -19.74 -20.60
C GLU A 96 3.81 -19.17 -21.44
N GLU A 97 4.15 -18.69 -22.64
CA GLU A 97 3.21 -18.15 -23.61
C GLU A 97 3.55 -18.74 -24.98
N SER A 98 2.59 -19.39 -25.62
CA SER A 98 2.75 -20.05 -26.93
C SER A 98 3.98 -20.99 -27.00
N GLY A 99 4.20 -21.78 -25.93
CA GLY A 99 5.35 -22.71 -25.83
C GLY A 99 6.71 -22.05 -25.53
N VAL A 100 6.77 -20.74 -25.42
CA VAL A 100 7.99 -20.00 -25.11
C VAL A 100 8.04 -19.63 -23.62
N LYS A 101 9.10 -20.08 -22.95
CA LYS A 101 9.34 -19.73 -21.53
C LYS A 101 9.99 -18.35 -21.44
N LYS A 102 9.33 -17.45 -20.73
CA LYS A 102 9.79 -16.09 -20.47
C LYS A 102 10.05 -15.89 -18.99
N ALA A 103 11.01 -15.04 -18.63
CA ALA A 103 11.26 -14.68 -17.24
C ALA A 103 11.56 -13.17 -17.13
N TYR A 104 10.90 -12.50 -16.20
CA TYR A 104 11.14 -11.10 -15.89
C TYR A 104 11.57 -10.95 -14.45
N ARG A 105 12.51 -10.05 -14.22
CA ARG A 105 12.87 -9.60 -12.87
C ARG A 105 12.63 -8.12 -12.78
N SER A 106 12.01 -7.71 -11.70
CA SER A 106 11.71 -6.33 -11.40
C SER A 106 12.11 -5.99 -9.98
N THR A 107 12.60 -4.78 -9.79
CA THR A 107 12.85 -4.21 -8.47
C THR A 107 12.12 -2.88 -8.39
N ALA A 108 11.30 -2.73 -7.35
CA ALA A 108 10.58 -1.51 -7.06
C ALA A 108 10.91 -1.01 -5.65
N TYR A 109 10.98 0.32 -5.51
CA TYR A 109 11.18 1.01 -4.24
C TYR A 109 9.92 1.77 -3.90
N PHE A 110 9.56 1.75 -2.64
CA PHE A 110 8.42 2.44 -2.08
C PHE A 110 8.89 3.33 -0.94
N ALA A 111 8.33 4.50 -0.85
CA ALA A 111 8.57 5.43 0.24
C ALA A 111 7.25 6.06 0.67
N ASP A 112 6.95 6.00 1.96
CA ASP A 112 5.91 6.79 2.60
C ASP A 112 6.58 7.59 3.72
N ILE A 113 6.58 8.91 3.58
CA ILE A 113 7.26 9.83 4.48
C ILE A 113 6.25 10.86 4.95
N THR A 114 6.02 10.93 6.25
CA THR A 114 5.13 11.90 6.86
C THR A 114 5.88 12.76 7.87
N ASN A 115 5.84 14.06 7.66
CA ASN A 115 6.31 15.05 8.59
C ASN A 115 5.13 15.54 9.44
N HIS A 116 5.24 15.40 10.75
CA HIS A 116 4.26 15.87 11.72
C HIS A 116 4.82 17.11 12.45
N PHE A 117 4.05 18.16 12.45
CA PHE A 117 4.38 19.43 13.10
C PHE A 117 3.38 19.73 14.21
N THR A 118 3.88 20.04 15.40
CA THR A 118 3.04 20.40 16.56
C THR A 118 3.34 21.83 16.97
N PHE A 119 2.35 22.70 16.90
CA PHE A 119 2.46 24.10 17.26
C PHE A 119 1.72 24.35 18.59
N GLY A 120 2.48 24.32 19.68
CA GLY A 120 1.89 24.38 21.02
C GLY A 120 1.00 23.15 21.33
N ASN A 121 -0.06 23.37 22.13
CA ASN A 121 -0.90 22.30 22.63
C ASN A 121 -2.19 22.07 21.82
N THR A 122 -2.44 22.88 20.82
CA THR A 122 -3.76 22.92 20.14
C THR A 122 -3.72 22.88 18.63
N SER A 123 -2.55 23.10 18.03
CA SER A 123 -2.42 23.20 16.58
C SER A 123 -1.34 22.27 16.06
N GLY A 124 -1.44 21.91 14.80
CA GLY A 124 -0.40 21.17 14.13
C GLY A 124 -0.70 20.97 12.66
N GLY A 125 0.20 20.28 11.99
CA GLY A 125 0.08 19.97 10.58
C GLY A 125 0.85 18.73 10.20
N GLU A 126 0.60 18.27 9.00
CA GLU A 126 1.29 17.15 8.35
C GLU A 126 1.65 17.55 6.92
N ILE A 127 2.80 17.07 6.47
CA ILE A 127 3.15 17.01 5.04
C ILE A 127 3.53 15.56 4.77
N SER A 128 2.80 14.91 3.88
CA SER A 128 3.03 13.52 3.49
C SER A 128 3.54 13.43 2.07
N PHE A 129 4.45 12.50 1.86
CA PHE A 129 4.96 12.09 0.56
C PHE A 129 4.79 10.59 0.43
N TYR A 130 4.19 10.16 -0.66
CA TYR A 130 4.18 8.76 -1.11
C TYR A 130 4.86 8.66 -2.46
N GLY A 131 5.69 7.64 -2.65
CA GLY A 131 6.36 7.39 -3.93
C GLY A 131 6.59 5.91 -4.18
N GLU A 132 6.44 5.51 -5.46
CA GLU A 132 6.69 4.17 -5.97
C GLU A 132 7.41 4.28 -7.29
N THR A 133 8.52 3.54 -7.46
CA THR A 133 9.26 3.53 -8.73
C THR A 133 8.55 2.69 -9.79
N ALA A 134 9.02 2.76 -11.03
CA ALA A 134 8.54 1.89 -12.09
C ALA A 134 8.79 0.42 -11.75
N GLU A 135 7.84 -0.44 -12.13
CA GLU A 135 7.96 -1.88 -12.00
C GLU A 135 7.56 -2.57 -13.30
N LYS A 136 8.31 -3.58 -13.71
CA LYS A 136 7.94 -4.44 -14.81
C LYS A 136 7.41 -5.77 -14.27
N ILE A 137 6.17 -6.09 -14.62
CA ILE A 137 5.49 -7.32 -14.23
C ILE A 137 5.05 -7.99 -15.53
N ASP A 138 5.68 -9.09 -15.89
CA ASP A 138 5.45 -9.77 -17.17
C ASP A 138 5.66 -8.83 -18.37
N ASP A 139 4.67 -8.73 -19.23
CA ASP A 139 4.59 -7.83 -20.36
C ASP A 139 4.11 -6.41 -20.00
N LYS A 140 3.77 -6.20 -18.71
CA LYS A 140 3.23 -4.94 -18.19
C LYS A 140 4.30 -4.11 -17.52
N THR A 141 4.47 -2.87 -17.96
CA THR A 141 5.25 -1.86 -17.25
C THR A 141 4.32 -0.94 -16.48
N VAL A 142 4.44 -0.92 -15.15
CA VAL A 142 3.80 0.07 -14.28
C VAL A 142 4.74 1.25 -14.15
N PHE A 143 4.26 2.45 -14.47
CA PHE A 143 5.09 3.66 -14.37
C PHE A 143 5.13 4.19 -12.94
N PRO A 144 6.17 5.00 -12.60
CA PRO A 144 6.29 5.56 -11.27
C PRO A 144 5.05 6.37 -10.86
N VAL A 145 4.70 6.26 -9.58
CA VAL A 145 3.62 7.01 -8.94
C VAL A 145 4.21 7.81 -7.80
N TYR A 146 3.74 9.03 -7.60
CA TYR A 146 4.03 9.79 -6.39
C TYR A 146 2.87 10.72 -6.06
N SER A 147 2.76 11.06 -4.80
CA SER A 147 1.81 12.07 -4.33
C SER A 147 2.34 12.82 -3.12
N ILE A 148 1.94 14.08 -3.02
CA ILE A 148 2.21 14.95 -1.87
C ILE A 148 0.86 15.41 -1.34
N GLY A 149 0.68 15.27 -0.03
CA GLY A 149 -0.48 15.77 0.70
C GLY A 149 -0.06 16.71 1.82
N ALA A 150 -0.99 17.55 2.25
CA ALA A 150 -0.82 18.39 3.42
C ALA A 150 -2.10 18.44 4.26
N LYS A 151 -1.93 18.57 5.56
CA LYS A 151 -3.01 18.68 6.53
C LYS A 151 -2.64 19.68 7.60
N VAL A 152 -3.60 20.52 7.98
CA VAL A 152 -3.48 21.38 9.17
C VAL A 152 -4.67 21.13 10.07
N TYR A 153 -4.47 21.27 11.36
CA TYR A 153 -5.53 21.10 12.33
C TYR A 153 -5.41 22.07 13.51
N GLN A 154 -6.57 22.39 14.08
CA GLN A 154 -6.70 23.27 15.23
C GLN A 154 -7.73 22.73 16.20
N TYR A 155 -7.36 22.56 17.46
CA TYR A 155 -8.28 22.34 18.56
C TYR A 155 -8.77 23.68 19.11
N ILE A 156 -10.07 23.82 19.28
CA ILE A 156 -10.72 24.99 19.86
C ILE A 156 -11.62 24.62 21.04
N LEU A 157 -12.07 25.61 21.81
CA LEU A 157 -12.98 25.46 22.94
C LEU A 157 -12.52 24.38 23.95
N LYS A 158 -11.31 24.54 24.48
CA LYS A 158 -10.68 23.59 25.42
C LYS A 158 -10.60 22.16 24.87
N LYS A 159 -10.26 22.04 23.56
CA LYS A 159 -10.16 20.78 22.81
C LYS A 159 -11.49 20.03 22.58
N LYS A 160 -12.62 20.71 22.78
CA LYS A 160 -13.93 20.13 22.47
C LYS A 160 -14.15 20.00 20.97
N PHE A 161 -13.65 20.90 20.17
CA PHE A 161 -13.73 20.84 18.72
C PHE A 161 -12.34 20.67 18.12
N LEU A 162 -12.28 19.88 17.08
CA LEU A 162 -11.12 19.70 16.20
C LEU A 162 -11.53 20.11 14.79
N LEU A 163 -10.91 21.16 14.30
CA LEU A 163 -11.03 21.60 12.90
C LEU A 163 -9.86 21.02 12.14
N LYS A 164 -10.10 20.44 10.97
CA LYS A 164 -9.06 19.94 10.06
C LYS A 164 -9.31 20.47 8.66
N LEU A 165 -8.24 20.89 8.01
CA LEU A 165 -8.21 21.16 6.59
C LEU A 165 -7.10 20.26 5.99
N SER A 166 -7.46 19.43 5.05
CA SER A 166 -6.50 18.57 4.35
C SER A 166 -6.61 18.76 2.85
N ALA A 167 -5.48 18.73 2.19
CA ALA A 167 -5.34 18.71 0.75
C ALA A 167 -4.59 17.42 0.38
N ASN A 168 -5.30 16.47 -0.19
CA ASN A 168 -4.72 15.21 -0.64
C ASN A 168 -4.27 15.35 -2.08
N GLN A 169 -3.11 14.76 -2.40
CA GLN A 169 -2.58 14.73 -3.77
C GLN A 169 -2.44 16.12 -4.41
N ILE A 170 -1.93 17.10 -3.65
CA ILE A 170 -1.67 18.47 -4.15
C ILE A 170 -0.77 18.42 -5.39
N VAL A 171 0.23 17.54 -5.34
CA VAL A 171 1.07 17.18 -6.48
C VAL A 171 1.02 15.67 -6.60
N SER A 172 0.63 15.16 -7.75
CA SER A 172 0.58 13.71 -7.97
C SER A 172 0.89 13.34 -9.40
N LYS A 173 1.46 12.16 -9.57
CA LYS A 173 1.58 11.48 -10.85
C LYS A 173 0.64 10.30 -10.86
N LEU A 174 -0.32 10.33 -11.77
CA LEU A 174 -1.34 9.30 -11.90
C LEU A 174 -0.73 7.94 -12.24
N ARG A 175 -1.29 6.90 -11.65
CA ARG A 175 -0.93 5.53 -12.00
C ARG A 175 -1.23 5.27 -13.47
N SER A 176 -0.23 4.83 -14.20
CA SER A 176 -0.38 4.41 -15.59
C SER A 176 0.40 3.15 -15.83
N ASN A 177 -0.05 2.36 -16.77
CA ASN A 177 0.69 1.18 -17.21
C ASN A 177 0.71 1.07 -18.72
N ARG A 178 1.69 0.32 -19.23
CA ARG A 178 1.81 -0.08 -20.61
C ARG A 178 1.97 -1.58 -20.68
N ILE A 179 1.22 -2.20 -21.57
CA ILE A 179 1.34 -3.63 -21.89
C ILE A 179 1.95 -3.70 -23.29
N ASP A 180 3.08 -4.38 -23.36
CA ASP A 180 3.81 -4.59 -24.63
C ASP A 180 3.76 -6.09 -24.96
N LYS A 181 2.84 -6.50 -25.82
CA LYS A 181 2.77 -7.85 -26.38
C LYS A 181 3.22 -7.83 -27.84
N GLU A 182 3.67 -8.96 -28.36
CA GLU A 182 4.11 -9.09 -29.76
C GLU A 182 3.06 -8.63 -30.77
N ILE A 183 1.78 -8.82 -30.42
CA ILE A 183 0.65 -8.57 -31.33
C ILE A 183 -0.10 -7.27 -31.05
N TYR A 184 0.14 -6.60 -29.91
CA TYR A 184 -0.46 -5.29 -29.61
C TYR A 184 0.27 -4.56 -28.48
N GLN A 185 0.14 -3.24 -28.49
CA GLN A 185 0.50 -2.40 -27.36
C GLN A 185 -0.74 -1.72 -26.79
N SER A 186 -0.82 -1.66 -25.47
CA SER A 186 -1.89 -0.95 -24.77
C SER A 186 -1.30 -0.04 -23.70
N ARG A 187 -1.84 1.16 -23.58
CA ARG A 187 -1.51 2.09 -22.49
C ARG A 187 -2.77 2.49 -21.76
N SER A 188 -2.77 2.27 -20.47
CA SER A 188 -3.86 2.65 -19.58
C SER A 188 -3.40 3.71 -18.59
N ARG A 189 -4.26 4.69 -18.33
CA ARG A 189 -4.06 5.69 -17.29
C ARG A 189 -5.26 5.67 -16.37
N PHE A 190 -5.02 5.56 -15.08
CA PHE A 190 -6.07 5.57 -14.06
C PHE A 190 -6.27 7.01 -13.58
N LEU A 191 -7.48 7.55 -13.76
CA LEU A 191 -7.84 8.91 -13.41
C LEU A 191 -8.46 9.03 -11.99
N THR A 192 -8.19 8.06 -11.12
CA THR A 192 -8.76 8.02 -9.77
C THR A 192 -8.15 9.02 -8.80
N ASP A 193 -7.00 9.58 -9.14
CA ASP A 193 -6.23 10.44 -8.25
C ASP A 193 -6.55 11.91 -8.56
N GLN A 194 -7.54 12.44 -7.88
CA GLN A 194 -7.88 13.86 -7.97
C GLN A 194 -7.44 14.58 -6.70
N THR A 195 -6.94 15.80 -6.87
CA THR A 195 -6.69 16.68 -5.73
C THR A 195 -8.01 16.91 -4.99
N ALA A 196 -8.03 16.54 -3.72
CA ALA A 196 -9.20 16.70 -2.86
C ALA A 196 -8.87 17.64 -1.71
N PHE A 197 -9.69 18.67 -1.53
CA PHE A 197 -9.67 19.52 -0.36
C PHE A 197 -10.80 19.08 0.57
N ILE A 198 -10.46 18.73 1.81
CA ILE A 198 -11.40 18.20 2.77
C ILE A 198 -11.34 19.08 4.01
N PHE A 199 -12.45 19.73 4.33
CA PHE A 199 -12.65 20.39 5.60
C PHE A 199 -13.48 19.49 6.51
N SER A 200 -13.05 19.29 7.75
CA SER A 200 -13.79 18.50 8.72
C SER A 200 -13.83 19.18 10.09
N ILE A 201 -14.96 19.02 10.75
CA ILE A 201 -15.21 19.46 12.11
C ILE A 201 -15.57 18.23 12.94
N GLN A 202 -14.82 17.98 14.00
CA GLN A 202 -15.09 16.89 14.92
C GLN A 202 -15.38 17.46 16.31
N TYR A 203 -16.48 17.06 16.91
CA TYR A 203 -16.81 17.39 18.29
C TYR A 203 -16.47 16.23 19.22
N ASN A 204 -15.70 16.51 20.25
CA ASN A 204 -15.31 15.54 21.27
C ASN A 204 -16.18 15.70 22.52
N PHE A 205 -17.12 14.81 22.73
CA PHE A 205 -18.03 14.82 23.89
C PHE A 205 -17.31 14.58 25.22
N ARG A 206 -16.14 13.88 25.18
CA ARG A 206 -15.33 13.60 26.37
C ARG A 206 -13.86 13.77 26.05
N SER A 207 -13.09 14.30 26.99
CA SER A 207 -11.63 14.28 26.89
C SER A 207 -11.11 12.84 26.98
N ALA A 208 -10.19 12.45 26.12
CA ALA A 208 -9.54 11.14 26.16
C ALA A 208 -8.84 10.89 27.51
N LYS A 209 -8.41 11.95 28.19
CA LYS A 209 -7.79 11.91 29.53
C LYS A 209 -8.79 11.44 30.60
N ASP A 210 -10.05 11.91 30.54
CA ASP A 210 -11.09 11.52 31.50
C ASP A 210 -11.50 10.06 31.37
N VAL A 211 -11.53 9.53 30.14
CA VAL A 211 -11.85 8.13 29.89
C VAL A 211 -10.75 7.20 30.41
N ARG A 212 -9.49 7.57 30.21
CA ARG A 212 -8.34 6.78 30.64
C ARG A 212 -8.22 6.74 32.17
N VAL A 213 -8.40 7.88 32.83
CA VAL A 213 -8.38 7.97 34.30
C VAL A 213 -9.50 7.15 34.92
N LYS A 214 -10.74 7.27 34.42
CA LYS A 214 -11.88 6.48 34.92
C LYS A 214 -11.68 4.96 34.72
N ARG A 215 -11.08 4.56 33.59
CA ARG A 215 -10.78 3.15 33.33
C ARG A 215 -9.73 2.60 34.31
N ILE A 216 -8.67 3.35 34.58
CA ILE A 216 -7.62 2.99 35.54
C ILE A 216 -8.21 2.89 36.95
N GLN A 217 -9.00 3.87 37.38
CA GLN A 217 -9.65 3.87 38.66
C GLN A 217 -10.61 2.68 38.86
N LYS A 218 -11.33 2.29 37.79
CA LYS A 218 -12.22 1.13 37.82
C LYS A 218 -11.43 -0.17 37.93
N ILE A 219 -10.32 -0.33 37.24
CA ILE A 219 -9.43 -1.51 37.35
C ILE A 219 -8.83 -1.61 38.72
N GLN A 220 -8.34 -0.52 39.33
CA GLN A 220 -7.79 -0.48 40.66
C GLN A 220 -8.84 -0.77 41.75
N ALA A 221 -10.09 -0.35 41.52
CA ALA A 221 -11.19 -0.66 42.45
C ALA A 221 -11.55 -2.16 42.44
N VAL A 222 -11.55 -2.80 41.27
CA VAL A 222 -11.79 -4.26 41.14
C VAL A 222 -10.66 -5.04 41.81
N GLN A 223 -9.40 -4.71 41.56
CA GLN A 223 -8.24 -5.37 42.16
C GLN A 223 -8.25 -5.26 43.69
N LYS A 224 -8.65 -4.12 44.27
CA LYS A 224 -8.80 -3.96 45.73
C LYS A 224 -9.96 -4.74 46.33
N GLN A 225 -10.95 -5.12 45.54
CA GLN A 225 -12.02 -6.01 46.00
C GLN A 225 -11.58 -7.48 46.05
N GLU A 226 -10.83 -7.90 45.02
CA GLU A 226 -10.28 -9.27 44.92
C GLU A 226 -9.19 -9.54 45.96
N GLU A 227 -8.46 -8.54 46.45
CA GLU A 227 -7.49 -8.68 47.55
C GLU A 227 -8.12 -8.77 48.96
N LYS A 228 -9.45 -8.60 49.08
CA LYS A 228 -10.18 -8.62 50.36
C LYS A 228 -11.05 -9.85 50.55
N GLU A 229 -11.17 -10.72 49.56
CA GLU A 229 -11.78 -12.04 49.60
C GLU A 229 -10.70 -13.13 49.75
#